data_17f340b3374e846b63f7898137bfad11
#
_entry.id   17f340b3374e846b63f7898137bfad11
#
_cell.length_a   1.000
_cell.length_b   1.000
_cell.length_c   1.000
_cell.angle_alpha   90.00
_cell.angle_beta   90.00
_cell.angle_gamma   90.00
#
_symmetry.space_group_name_H-M   'P 1'
#
loop_
_entity.id
_entity.type
_entity.pdbx_description
1 polymer ?
#
loop_
_entity_poly.entity_id
_entity_poly.type
_entity_poly.pdbx_seq_one_letter_code
_entity_poly.pdbx_strand_id
1 'polypeptide(L)'
;VLFRSITEVYCEYDANTRSGMPDANRKVKGTLHWVSCNHCLQAEVRLYDRLWKVENPRDELAAIREAKNCEALEAMKEIINPDSLKVLPNCYIEKFAATLPVLSYLQFQRIGYFNIDKDSTPEKLVFNRTVGLKDTWGKINK
;
A
#
# COMPACT_ATOMS: atom_id res chain seq x y z
N VAL A 1 -21.88 -4.28 -23.31
CA VAL A 1 -20.52 -3.69 -23.41
C VAL A 1 -19.53 -4.84 -23.34
N LEU A 2 -18.90 -5.16 -24.48
CA LEU A 2 -17.84 -6.17 -24.54
C LEU A 2 -16.59 -5.57 -23.86
N PHE A 3 -16.28 -6.03 -22.67
CA PHE A 3 -14.98 -5.76 -22.04
C PHE A 3 -13.90 -6.47 -22.85
N ARG A 4 -13.15 -5.71 -23.65
CA ARG A 4 -11.92 -6.20 -24.27
C ARG A 4 -10.87 -6.30 -23.17
N SER A 5 -10.63 -7.50 -22.66
CA SER A 5 -9.47 -7.76 -21.82
C SER A 5 -8.20 -7.66 -22.66
N ILE A 6 -7.20 -6.92 -22.18
CA ILE A 6 -5.87 -6.88 -22.79
C ILE A 6 -5.24 -8.25 -22.52
N THR A 7 -4.86 -8.94 -23.59
CA THR A 7 -4.23 -10.27 -23.51
C THR A 7 -2.73 -10.20 -23.63
N GLU A 8 -2.18 -9.18 -24.27
CA GLU A 8 -0.77 -9.03 -24.53
C GLU A 8 -0.38 -7.55 -24.69
N VAL A 9 0.82 -7.18 -24.23
CA VAL A 9 1.39 -5.84 -24.38
C VAL A 9 2.78 -5.96 -24.98
N TYR A 10 2.96 -5.38 -26.17
CA TYR A 10 4.26 -5.33 -26.81
C TYR A 10 5.01 -4.06 -26.37
N CYS A 11 6.26 -4.23 -25.96
CA CYS A 11 7.11 -3.17 -25.48
C CYS A 11 8.46 -3.18 -26.21
N GLU A 12 8.99 -1.98 -26.49
CA GLU A 12 10.34 -1.79 -26.97
C GLU A 12 11.19 -1.10 -25.89
N TYR A 13 12.44 -1.55 -25.76
CA TYR A 13 13.38 -0.92 -24.85
C TYR A 13 14.14 0.19 -25.57
N ASP A 14 14.01 1.42 -25.08
CA ASP A 14 14.75 2.59 -25.56
C ASP A 14 15.92 2.90 -24.61
N ALA A 15 17.12 2.47 -24.98
CA ALA A 15 18.33 2.63 -24.17
C ALA A 15 18.71 4.11 -23.93
N ASN A 16 18.31 5.03 -24.82
CA ASN A 16 18.62 6.45 -24.71
C ASN A 16 17.83 7.16 -23.60
N THR A 17 16.77 6.55 -23.09
CA THR A 17 15.96 7.09 -22.00
C THR A 17 16.44 6.69 -20.59
N ARG A 18 17.46 5.84 -20.48
CA ARG A 18 18.08 5.47 -19.22
C ARG A 18 18.74 6.68 -18.55
N SER A 19 18.78 6.72 -17.22
CA SER A 19 19.45 7.77 -16.45
C SER A 19 20.89 8.00 -16.94
N GLY A 20 21.24 9.26 -17.19
CA GLY A 20 22.54 9.66 -17.74
C GLY A 20 22.66 9.62 -19.27
N MET A 21 21.62 9.18 -19.98
CA MET A 21 21.58 9.18 -21.45
C MET A 21 20.90 10.45 -21.99
N PRO A 22 21.07 10.77 -23.27
CA PRO A 22 20.58 12.02 -23.86
C PRO A 22 19.10 12.29 -23.69
N ASP A 23 18.26 11.23 -23.78
CA ASP A 23 16.81 11.33 -23.69
C ASP A 23 16.25 11.01 -22.28
N ALA A 24 17.10 10.96 -21.25
CA ALA A 24 16.71 10.62 -19.87
C ALA A 24 15.60 11.54 -19.32
N ASN A 25 15.52 12.79 -19.78
CA ASN A 25 14.55 13.80 -19.35
C ASN A 25 13.34 13.93 -20.30
N ARG A 26 13.16 13.00 -21.25
CA ARG A 26 12.03 13.02 -22.17
C ARG A 26 10.70 13.02 -21.40
N LYS A 27 9.84 14.00 -21.68
CA LYS A 27 8.52 14.10 -21.06
C LYS A 27 7.62 12.98 -21.58
N VAL A 28 7.04 12.22 -20.65
CA VAL A 28 6.09 11.14 -20.93
C VAL A 28 4.77 11.37 -20.17
N LYS A 29 3.66 10.82 -20.70
CA LYS A 29 2.32 10.99 -20.10
C LYS A 29 2.17 10.28 -18.75
N GLY A 30 2.97 9.25 -18.51
CA GLY A 30 2.95 8.50 -17.25
C GLY A 30 4.18 7.61 -17.13
N THR A 31 4.47 7.21 -15.91
CA THR A 31 5.55 6.29 -15.61
C THR A 31 5.00 5.19 -14.69
N LEU A 32 5.23 3.96 -15.07
CA LEU A 32 4.82 2.79 -14.28
C LEU A 32 5.97 2.32 -13.39
N HIS A 33 5.62 1.80 -12.22
CA HIS A 33 6.53 0.96 -11.45
C HIS A 33 6.40 -0.48 -11.95
N TRP A 34 7.51 -1.18 -12.06
CA TRP A 34 7.54 -2.55 -12.53
C TRP A 34 8.70 -3.32 -11.88
N VAL A 35 8.59 -4.62 -11.86
CA VAL A 35 9.65 -5.55 -11.45
C VAL A 35 9.78 -6.63 -12.51
N SER A 36 10.99 -7.17 -12.66
CA SER A 36 11.25 -8.25 -13.61
C SER A 36 10.60 -9.55 -13.10
N CYS A 37 9.78 -10.20 -13.93
CA CYS A 37 9.15 -11.48 -13.59
C CYS A 37 10.17 -12.57 -13.20
N ASN A 38 11.33 -12.60 -13.88
CA ASN A 38 12.36 -13.60 -13.62
C ASN A 38 13.22 -13.30 -12.40
N HIS A 39 13.14 -12.06 -11.87
CA HIS A 39 14.02 -11.59 -10.79
C HIS A 39 13.24 -10.97 -9.63
N CYS A 40 11.93 -11.16 -9.57
CA CYS A 40 11.12 -10.74 -8.44
C CYS A 40 10.95 -11.84 -7.39
N LEU A 41 10.50 -11.41 -6.20
CA LEU A 41 10.04 -12.29 -5.14
C LEU A 41 8.59 -11.93 -4.81
N GLN A 42 7.83 -12.91 -4.36
CA GLN A 42 6.48 -12.70 -3.88
C GLN A 42 6.49 -12.17 -2.44
N ALA A 43 5.59 -11.25 -2.14
CA ALA A 43 5.46 -10.65 -0.82
C ALA A 43 4.00 -10.33 -0.48
N GLU A 44 3.71 -10.33 0.81
CA GLU A 44 2.49 -9.75 1.37
C GLU A 44 2.72 -8.25 1.63
N VAL A 45 1.75 -7.43 1.26
CA VAL A 45 1.77 -5.99 1.57
C VAL A 45 0.54 -5.62 2.38
N ARG A 46 0.75 -4.94 3.49
CA ARG A 46 -0.30 -4.45 4.38
C ARG A 46 -0.47 -2.94 4.21
N LEU A 47 -1.66 -2.53 3.85
CA LEU A 47 -2.06 -1.14 3.69
C LEU A 47 -2.98 -0.77 4.85
N TYR A 48 -2.56 0.18 5.67
CA TYR A 48 -3.32 0.63 6.82
C TYR A 48 -4.09 1.91 6.48
N ASP A 49 -5.28 2.04 7.03
CA ASP A 49 -6.12 3.24 7.03
C ASP A 49 -6.57 3.53 8.47
N ARG A 50 -7.43 4.52 8.66
CA ARG A 50 -7.96 4.91 9.98
C ARG A 50 -8.66 3.71 10.63
N LEU A 51 -8.36 3.47 11.89
CA LEU A 51 -9.00 2.42 12.66
C LEU A 51 -10.48 2.74 12.93
N TRP A 52 -10.81 4.02 13.09
CA TRP A 52 -12.14 4.48 13.43
C TRP A 52 -12.82 5.18 12.25
N LYS A 53 -14.12 4.98 12.09
CA LYS A 53 -14.97 5.70 11.12
C LYS A 53 -15.26 7.13 11.55
N VAL A 54 -15.13 7.40 12.85
CA VAL A 54 -15.51 8.65 13.51
C VAL A 54 -14.27 9.44 13.93
N GLU A 55 -14.43 10.76 14.07
CA GLU A 55 -13.36 11.66 14.44
C GLU A 55 -13.01 11.54 15.93
N ASN A 56 -14.03 11.43 16.78
CA ASN A 56 -13.87 11.30 18.23
C ASN A 56 -14.44 9.94 18.72
N PRO A 57 -13.67 8.87 18.69
CA PRO A 57 -14.16 7.53 19.03
C PRO A 57 -14.55 7.41 20.50
N ARG A 58 -13.96 8.19 21.40
CA ARG A 58 -14.27 8.13 22.84
C ARG A 58 -15.70 8.59 23.13
N ASP A 59 -16.07 9.74 22.60
CA ASP A 59 -17.39 10.34 22.84
C ASP A 59 -18.48 9.52 22.14
N GLU A 60 -18.20 9.05 20.92
CA GLU A 60 -19.12 8.21 20.17
C GLU A 60 -19.37 6.87 20.85
N LEU A 61 -18.33 6.25 21.41
CA LEU A 61 -18.48 5.02 22.21
C LEU A 61 -19.35 5.24 23.44
N ALA A 62 -19.17 6.36 24.13
CA ALA A 62 -19.98 6.69 25.31
C ALA A 62 -21.45 6.85 24.92
N ALA A 63 -21.73 7.62 23.86
CA ALA A 63 -23.08 7.85 23.35
C ALA A 63 -23.79 6.57 22.91
N ILE A 64 -23.09 5.68 22.18
CA ILE A 64 -23.65 4.39 21.72
C ILE A 64 -23.97 3.49 22.93
N ARG A 65 -23.06 3.41 23.91
CA ARG A 65 -23.27 2.59 25.11
C ARG A 65 -24.46 3.06 25.92
N GLU A 66 -24.61 4.35 26.09
CA GLU A 66 -25.75 4.95 26.78
C GLU A 66 -27.06 4.69 26.02
N ALA A 67 -27.09 4.98 24.71
CA ALA A 67 -28.29 4.82 23.90
C ALA A 67 -28.78 3.37 23.77
N LYS A 68 -27.86 2.40 23.71
CA LYS A 68 -28.17 0.99 23.47
C LYS A 68 -28.06 0.13 24.70
N ASN A 69 -27.61 0.66 25.82
CA ASN A 69 -27.32 -0.09 27.07
C ASN A 69 -26.46 -1.33 26.79
N CYS A 70 -25.39 -1.17 25.98
CA CYS A 70 -24.54 -2.26 25.52
C CYS A 70 -23.13 -2.18 26.09
N GLU A 71 -22.39 -3.30 26.00
CA GLU A 71 -21.00 -3.37 26.41
C GLU A 71 -20.07 -2.60 25.45
N ALA A 72 -18.89 -2.20 25.97
CA ALA A 72 -17.92 -1.41 25.18
C ALA A 72 -17.51 -2.10 23.88
N LEU A 73 -17.36 -3.44 23.90
CA LEU A 73 -16.96 -4.19 22.71
C LEU A 73 -18.02 -4.15 21.61
N GLU A 74 -19.30 -4.16 21.97
CA GLU A 74 -20.40 -4.05 21.01
C GLU A 74 -20.45 -2.66 20.38
N ALA A 75 -20.34 -1.62 21.19
CA ALA A 75 -20.26 -0.25 20.72
C ALA A 75 -19.04 -0.03 19.78
N MET A 76 -17.89 -0.62 20.10
CA MET A 76 -16.69 -0.54 19.25
C MET A 76 -16.89 -1.13 17.86
N LYS A 77 -17.62 -2.22 17.72
CA LYS A 77 -17.91 -2.84 16.42
C LYS A 77 -18.63 -1.91 15.46
N GLU A 78 -19.41 -0.95 15.97
CA GLU A 78 -20.15 -0.01 15.14
C GLU A 78 -19.27 1.08 14.54
N ILE A 79 -18.26 1.51 15.28
CA ILE A 79 -17.39 2.62 14.87
C ILE A 79 -16.05 2.18 14.30
N ILE A 80 -15.70 0.89 14.43
CA ILE A 80 -14.48 0.38 13.81
C ILE A 80 -14.58 0.39 12.29
N ASN A 81 -13.51 0.80 11.63
CA ASN A 81 -13.43 0.76 10.18
C ASN A 81 -13.01 -0.66 9.72
N PRO A 82 -13.89 -1.42 9.07
CA PRO A 82 -13.57 -2.77 8.59
C PRO A 82 -12.46 -2.76 7.53
N ASP A 83 -12.29 -1.63 6.81
CA ASP A 83 -11.28 -1.45 5.77
C ASP A 83 -9.99 -0.82 6.31
N SER A 84 -9.82 -0.76 7.66
CA SER A 84 -8.63 -0.18 8.29
C SER A 84 -7.33 -0.93 7.97
N LEU A 85 -7.44 -2.18 7.56
CA LEU A 85 -6.33 -3.01 7.09
C LEU A 85 -6.72 -3.72 5.79
N LYS A 86 -6.00 -3.43 4.71
CA LYS A 86 -6.09 -4.17 3.46
C LYS A 86 -4.81 -4.98 3.25
N VAL A 87 -4.94 -6.29 3.20
CA VAL A 87 -3.84 -7.21 2.92
C VAL A 87 -3.82 -7.55 1.43
N LEU A 88 -2.68 -7.36 0.80
CA LEU A 88 -2.39 -7.74 -0.58
C LEU A 88 -1.40 -8.92 -0.56
N PRO A 89 -1.86 -10.16 -0.70
CA PRO A 89 -1.03 -11.34 -0.44
C PRO A 89 -0.06 -11.68 -1.57
N ASN A 90 -0.28 -11.16 -2.78
CA ASN A 90 0.43 -11.56 -3.99
C ASN A 90 1.08 -10.35 -4.68
N CYS A 91 1.85 -9.55 -3.94
CA CYS A 91 2.67 -8.50 -4.51
C CYS A 91 4.02 -9.04 -4.95
N TYR A 92 4.64 -8.36 -5.92
CA TYR A 92 5.97 -8.70 -6.39
C TYR A 92 6.95 -7.58 -6.07
N ILE A 93 8.13 -7.94 -5.58
CA ILE A 93 9.18 -7.01 -5.16
C ILE A 93 10.54 -7.39 -5.76
N GLU A 94 11.46 -6.45 -5.80
CA GLU A 94 12.85 -6.73 -6.17
C GLU A 94 13.55 -7.59 -5.10
N LYS A 95 14.40 -8.51 -5.55
CA LYS A 95 15.16 -9.42 -4.65
C LYS A 95 15.98 -8.67 -3.59
N PHE A 96 16.46 -7.47 -3.91
CA PHE A 96 17.21 -6.65 -2.97
C PHE A 96 16.43 -6.36 -1.68
N ALA A 97 15.12 -6.16 -1.76
CA ALA A 97 14.31 -5.88 -0.58
C ALA A 97 14.32 -7.02 0.46
N ALA A 98 14.51 -8.27 0.01
CA ALA A 98 14.61 -9.43 0.88
C ALA A 98 15.97 -9.56 1.60
N THR A 99 16.99 -8.82 1.19
CA THR A 99 18.31 -8.82 1.86
C THR A 99 18.38 -7.87 3.05
N LEU A 100 17.36 -7.03 3.21
CA LEU A 100 17.31 -6.06 4.30
C LEU A 100 16.79 -6.73 5.59
N PRO A 101 17.31 -6.34 6.76
CA PRO A 101 16.79 -6.84 8.03
C PRO A 101 15.35 -6.41 8.27
N VAL A 102 14.61 -7.18 9.08
CA VAL A 102 13.28 -6.80 9.57
C VAL A 102 13.32 -5.40 10.22
N LEU A 103 12.22 -4.69 10.16
CA LEU A 103 12.06 -3.31 10.60
C LEU A 103 12.85 -2.26 9.79
N SER A 104 13.57 -2.67 8.73
CA SER A 104 14.17 -1.71 7.80
C SER A 104 13.10 -0.90 7.07
N TYR A 105 13.43 0.36 6.78
CA TYR A 105 12.59 1.26 5.99
C TYR A 105 13.10 1.34 4.56
N LEU A 106 12.17 1.36 3.60
CA LEU A 106 12.47 1.46 2.19
C LEU A 106 11.38 2.24 1.44
N GLN A 107 11.73 2.75 0.29
CA GLN A 107 10.79 3.34 -0.64
C GLN A 107 10.60 2.42 -1.84
N PHE A 108 9.37 1.97 -2.07
CA PHE A 108 9.02 1.46 -3.39
C PHE A 108 8.72 2.66 -4.29
N GLN A 109 9.59 2.84 -5.28
CA GLN A 109 9.57 4.01 -6.14
C GLN A 109 8.18 4.23 -6.74
N ARG A 110 7.66 5.47 -6.67
CA ARG A 110 6.32 5.88 -7.15
C ARG A 110 5.13 5.24 -6.44
N ILE A 111 5.34 4.43 -5.40
CA ILE A 111 4.27 3.74 -4.66
C ILE A 111 4.13 4.30 -3.25
N GLY A 112 5.22 4.38 -2.50
CA GLY A 112 5.20 4.87 -1.13
C GLY A 112 6.40 4.42 -0.31
N TYR A 113 6.34 4.74 0.98
CA TYR A 113 7.31 4.32 1.97
C TYR A 113 6.77 3.12 2.75
N PHE A 114 7.65 2.18 3.00
CA PHE A 114 7.31 0.91 3.63
C PHE A 114 8.33 0.55 4.70
N ASN A 115 7.93 -0.30 5.62
CA ASN A 115 8.87 -1.02 6.47
C ASN A 115 8.66 -2.53 6.34
N ILE A 116 9.72 -3.28 6.61
CA ILE A 116 9.65 -4.73 6.68
C ILE A 116 9.02 -5.10 8.02
N ASP A 117 7.90 -5.82 7.98
CA ASP A 117 7.18 -6.23 9.19
C ASP A 117 8.03 -7.21 10.03
N LYS A 118 7.86 -7.17 11.34
CA LYS A 118 8.50 -8.10 12.27
C LYS A 118 8.12 -9.57 12.02
N ASP A 119 6.94 -9.80 11.43
CA ASP A 119 6.45 -11.14 11.07
C ASP A 119 7.04 -11.65 9.75
N SER A 120 7.93 -10.86 9.11
CA SER A 120 8.58 -11.23 7.85
C SER A 120 9.62 -12.33 8.09
N THR A 121 9.57 -13.37 7.26
CA THR A 121 10.56 -14.45 7.21
C THR A 121 11.11 -14.58 5.79
N PRO A 122 12.21 -15.32 5.57
CA PRO A 122 12.72 -15.57 4.23
C PRO A 122 11.70 -16.23 3.28
N GLU A 123 10.78 -17.04 3.83
CA GLU A 123 9.74 -17.76 3.09
C GLU A 123 8.47 -16.93 2.91
N LYS A 124 8.26 -15.95 3.79
CA LYS A 124 7.09 -15.05 3.76
C LYS A 124 7.51 -13.62 4.03
N LEU A 125 7.77 -12.89 2.98
CA LEU A 125 8.10 -11.47 3.07
C LEU A 125 6.83 -10.64 3.32
N VAL A 126 6.86 -9.77 4.34
CA VAL A 126 5.74 -8.91 4.72
C VAL A 126 6.20 -7.47 4.82
N PHE A 127 5.48 -6.58 4.15
CA PHE A 127 5.76 -5.14 4.12
C PHE A 127 4.55 -4.34 4.56
N ASN A 128 4.77 -3.36 5.45
CA ASN A 128 3.76 -2.41 5.87
C ASN A 128 3.97 -1.08 5.16
N ARG A 129 2.95 -0.53 4.50
CA ARG A 129 3.01 0.83 4.00
C ARG A 129 2.89 1.80 5.17
N THR A 130 3.93 2.62 5.38
CA THR A 130 3.96 3.66 6.42
C THR A 130 3.37 4.97 5.92
N VAL A 131 3.75 5.40 4.71
CA VAL A 131 3.31 6.66 4.12
C VAL A 131 3.08 6.50 2.62
N GLY A 132 1.98 7.05 2.09
CA GLY A 132 1.76 7.22 0.66
C GLY A 132 2.54 8.41 0.10
N LEU A 133 2.72 8.46 -1.24
CA LEU A 133 3.38 9.61 -1.90
C LEU A 133 2.47 10.83 -2.07
N LYS A 134 1.17 10.66 -1.91
CA LYS A 134 0.19 11.75 -1.99
C LYS A 134 -0.43 11.96 -0.63
N ASP A 135 -0.48 13.21 -0.18
CA ASP A 135 -1.26 13.57 0.99
C ASP A 135 -2.76 13.40 0.66
N THR A 136 -3.33 12.34 1.23
CA THR A 136 -4.77 12.07 1.12
C THR A 136 -5.55 12.74 2.24
N TRP A 137 -4.89 13.13 3.34
CA TRP A 137 -5.52 13.76 4.51
C TRP A 137 -6.04 15.17 4.21
N GLY A 138 -5.29 15.96 3.46
CA GLY A 138 -5.70 17.31 3.06
C GLY A 138 -6.92 17.36 2.13
N LYS A 139 -7.39 16.21 1.63
CA LYS A 139 -8.58 16.10 0.78
C LYS A 139 -9.85 15.70 1.54
N ILE A 140 -9.71 15.17 2.74
CA ILE A 140 -10.83 14.65 3.54
C ILE A 140 -11.50 15.77 4.33
N ASN A 141 -10.78 16.85 4.58
CA ASN A 141 -11.24 18.03 5.32
C ASN A 141 -11.67 19.20 4.42
N LYS A 142 -12.10 18.93 3.19
CA LYS A 142 -12.71 19.94 2.30
C LYS A 142 -14.12 19.59 1.96
#